data_50e57f41efde46de9f10ec580cd8788e
#
_entry.id   50e57f41efde46de9f10ec580cd8788e
#
_cell.length_a   1.000
_cell.length_b   1.000
_cell.length_c   1.000
_cell.angle_alpha   90.00
_cell.angle_beta   90.00
_cell.angle_gamma   90.00
#
_symmetry.space_group_name_H-M   'P 1'
#
loop_
_entity.id
_entity.type
_entity.pdbx_description
1 polymer ?
#
loop_
_entity_poly.entity_id
_entity_poly.type
_entity_poly.pdbx_seq_one_letter_code
_entity_poly.pdbx_strand_id
1 'polypeptide(L)'
;MCIRDSLPPDTGDKQYFKILSALAGVRPKGAMPLQAVTNSLSGRFSRGSPVFIISSCEGDGTVPAAVRDLVGRGHEVTVLSPSSVDFERLVSRIPRMSYEVLKLERQNRLTTLAGSGAQVIDWMPDMDLSQALMQVRGY
;
A
#
# COMPACT_ATOMS: atom_id res chain seq x y z
N MET A 1 -10.53 2.74 -7.95
CA MET A 1 -9.94 4.07 -7.77
C MET A 1 -10.12 4.84 -9.07
N CYS A 2 -10.92 5.89 -9.07
CA CYS A 2 -11.11 6.70 -10.27
C CYS A 2 -9.97 7.71 -10.37
N ILE A 3 -9.50 8.00 -11.59
CA ILE A 3 -8.51 9.06 -11.90
C ILE A 3 -8.96 10.45 -11.37
N ARG A 4 -10.24 10.60 -11.02
CA ARG A 4 -10.80 11.80 -10.37
C ARG A 4 -10.29 12.05 -8.94
N ASP A 5 -9.69 11.04 -8.31
CA ASP A 5 -9.20 11.12 -6.92
C ASP A 5 -7.70 11.48 -6.85
N SER A 6 -7.10 11.93 -7.95
CA SER A 6 -5.72 12.41 -7.96
C SER A 6 -5.66 13.89 -7.57
N LEU A 7 -4.73 14.22 -6.66
CA LEU A 7 -4.42 15.60 -6.32
C LEU A 7 -3.21 16.07 -7.11
N PRO A 8 -3.20 17.33 -7.58
CA PRO A 8 -2.01 17.90 -8.20
C PRO A 8 -0.90 18.03 -7.14
N PRO A 9 0.37 17.88 -7.54
CA PRO A 9 1.49 18.07 -6.63
C PRO A 9 1.54 19.52 -6.15
N ASP A 10 1.80 19.70 -4.84
CA ASP A 10 1.97 20.98 -4.17
C ASP A 10 2.77 20.72 -2.90
N THR A 11 3.14 21.76 -2.14
CA THR A 11 3.95 21.67 -0.93
C THR A 11 3.30 22.40 0.25
N GLY A 12 3.79 22.07 1.46
CA GLY A 12 3.41 22.75 2.70
C GLY A 12 2.05 22.34 3.26
N ASP A 13 1.63 23.03 4.32
CA ASP A 13 0.43 22.68 5.09
C ASP A 13 -0.85 22.70 4.27
N LYS A 14 -0.92 23.59 3.27
CA LYS A 14 -2.07 23.65 2.36
C LYS A 14 -2.28 22.34 1.60
N GLN A 15 -1.19 21.73 1.12
CA GLN A 15 -1.26 20.43 0.45
C GLN A 15 -1.62 19.31 1.42
N TYR A 16 -1.06 19.33 2.61
CA TYR A 16 -1.40 18.39 3.67
C TYR A 16 -2.91 18.39 3.96
N PHE A 17 -3.52 19.55 4.18
CA PHE A 17 -4.96 19.65 4.41
C PHE A 17 -5.81 19.23 3.21
N LYS A 18 -5.36 19.48 1.97
CA LYS A 18 -6.04 18.98 0.76
C LYS A 18 -6.04 17.44 0.73
N ILE A 19 -4.91 16.80 1.06
CA ILE A 19 -4.79 15.34 1.12
C ILE A 19 -5.73 14.78 2.20
N LEU A 20 -5.72 15.34 3.41
CA LEU A 20 -6.61 14.91 4.49
C LEU A 20 -8.08 15.02 4.10
N SER A 21 -8.49 16.15 3.49
CA SER A 21 -9.86 16.38 3.05
C SER A 21 -10.28 15.39 1.96
N ALA A 22 -9.37 15.09 1.02
CA ALA A 22 -9.62 14.10 -0.02
C ALA A 22 -9.79 12.70 0.58
N LEU A 23 -8.90 12.31 1.50
CA LEU A 23 -8.97 11.01 2.18
C LEU A 23 -10.26 10.86 3.01
N ALA A 24 -10.70 11.93 3.68
CA ALA A 24 -11.96 11.92 4.46
C ALA A 24 -13.20 11.70 3.57
N GLY A 25 -13.13 12.11 2.31
CA GLY A 25 -14.23 11.94 1.33
C GLY A 25 -14.17 10.63 0.55
N VAL A 26 -13.08 9.88 0.61
CA VAL A 26 -12.91 8.64 -0.16
C VAL A 26 -13.89 7.57 0.34
N ARG A 27 -14.61 6.98 -0.61
CA ARG A 27 -15.47 5.81 -0.38
C ARG A 27 -14.93 4.63 -1.19
N PRO A 28 -14.97 3.40 -0.67
CA PRO A 28 -14.58 2.23 -1.43
C PRO A 28 -15.56 2.03 -2.60
N LYS A 29 -15.10 2.31 -3.81
CA LYS A 29 -15.86 2.12 -5.05
C LYS A 29 -14.98 1.51 -6.12
N GLY A 30 -15.52 0.51 -6.81
CA GLY A 30 -14.87 -0.12 -7.97
C GLY A 30 -13.85 -1.19 -7.61
N ALA A 31 -13.39 -1.88 -8.62
CA ALA A 31 -12.46 -3.00 -8.55
C ALA A 31 -11.29 -2.80 -9.55
N MET A 32 -10.80 -1.57 -9.69
CA MET A 32 -9.69 -1.30 -10.61
C MET A 32 -8.40 -1.90 -10.03
N PRO A 33 -7.74 -2.84 -10.74
CA PRO A 33 -6.48 -3.43 -10.29
C PRO A 33 -5.39 -2.37 -10.17
N LEU A 34 -4.46 -2.55 -9.21
CA LEU A 34 -3.36 -1.62 -9.00
C LEU A 34 -2.51 -1.44 -10.25
N GLN A 35 -2.29 -2.50 -11.03
CA GLN A 35 -1.53 -2.44 -12.27
C GLN A 35 -2.17 -1.48 -13.31
N ALA A 36 -3.50 -1.46 -13.39
CA ALA A 36 -4.19 -0.53 -14.27
C ALA A 36 -4.03 0.92 -13.80
N VAL A 37 -4.05 1.15 -12.48
CA VAL A 37 -3.80 2.47 -11.87
C VAL A 37 -2.38 2.93 -12.15
N THR A 38 -1.36 2.10 -11.89
CA THR A 38 0.04 2.46 -12.11
C THR A 38 0.33 2.72 -13.59
N ASN A 39 -0.25 1.95 -14.49
CA ASN A 39 -0.13 2.19 -15.94
C ASN A 39 -0.73 3.53 -16.35
N SER A 40 -1.88 3.90 -15.82
CA SER A 40 -2.52 5.19 -16.13
C SER A 40 -1.77 6.39 -15.57
N LEU A 41 -0.98 6.19 -14.52
CA LEU A 41 -0.19 7.24 -13.85
C LEU A 41 1.27 7.27 -14.30
N SER A 42 1.73 6.30 -15.08
CA SER A 42 3.14 6.12 -15.44
C SER A 42 3.80 7.35 -16.10
N GLY A 43 3.03 8.14 -16.85
CA GLY A 43 3.51 9.38 -17.46
C GLY A 43 3.58 10.59 -16.50
N ARG A 44 3.10 10.44 -15.25
CA ARG A 44 3.08 11.52 -14.25
C ARG A 44 4.21 11.41 -13.23
N PHE A 45 4.87 10.27 -13.15
CA PHE A 45 5.99 10.06 -12.23
C PHE A 45 7.30 10.49 -12.87
N SER A 46 8.04 11.33 -12.17
CA SER A 46 9.44 11.62 -12.54
C SER A 46 10.30 10.37 -12.29
N ARG A 47 11.31 10.14 -13.11
CA ARG A 47 12.25 9.03 -12.88
C ARG A 47 12.89 9.11 -11.50
N GLY A 48 12.98 7.98 -10.82
CA GLY A 48 13.57 7.90 -9.49
C GLY A 48 12.68 8.42 -8.35
N SER A 49 11.43 8.84 -8.65
CA SER A 49 10.51 9.26 -7.58
C SER A 49 10.18 8.11 -6.66
N PRO A 50 10.18 8.33 -5.32
CA PRO A 50 9.69 7.34 -4.39
C PRO A 50 8.17 7.14 -4.57
N VAL A 51 7.72 5.89 -4.55
CA VAL A 51 6.32 5.51 -4.66
C VAL A 51 5.90 4.77 -3.41
N PHE A 52 4.95 5.33 -2.67
CA PHE A 52 4.35 4.70 -1.51
C PHE A 52 3.00 4.09 -1.88
N ILE A 53 2.85 2.79 -1.62
CA ILE A 53 1.60 2.05 -1.80
C ILE A 53 1.08 1.68 -0.42
N ILE A 54 -0.11 2.16 -0.06
CA ILE A 54 -0.77 1.80 1.21
C ILE A 54 -1.93 0.87 0.86
N SER A 55 -1.78 -0.42 1.18
CA SER A 55 -2.78 -1.45 0.84
C SER A 55 -2.60 -2.69 1.70
N SER A 56 -3.69 -3.35 2.08
CA SER A 56 -3.62 -4.70 2.67
C SER A 56 -3.07 -5.74 1.69
N CYS A 57 -3.01 -5.40 0.40
CA CYS A 57 -2.58 -6.29 -0.70
C CYS A 57 -3.43 -7.55 -0.85
N GLU A 58 -4.67 -7.51 -0.37
CA GLU A 58 -5.63 -8.60 -0.43
C GLU A 58 -6.61 -8.40 -1.59
N GLY A 59 -7.00 -9.50 -2.23
CA GLY A 59 -7.99 -9.48 -3.30
C GLY A 59 -7.52 -8.94 -4.65
N ASP A 60 -6.33 -8.33 -4.73
CA ASP A 60 -5.74 -7.87 -5.99
C ASP A 60 -4.45 -8.63 -6.33
N GLY A 61 -4.56 -9.65 -7.15
CA GLY A 61 -3.42 -10.45 -7.62
C GLY A 61 -2.44 -9.68 -8.52
N THR A 62 -2.76 -8.44 -8.92
CA THR A 62 -1.90 -7.65 -9.83
C THR A 62 -0.86 -6.82 -9.09
N VAL A 63 -0.93 -6.72 -7.76
CA VAL A 63 -0.01 -5.90 -6.95
C VAL A 63 1.47 -6.25 -7.18
N PRO A 64 1.90 -7.54 -7.19
CA PRO A 64 3.30 -7.86 -7.45
C PRO A 64 3.77 -7.46 -8.86
N ALA A 65 2.89 -7.56 -9.86
CA ALA A 65 3.19 -7.14 -11.22
C ALA A 65 3.34 -5.62 -11.32
N ALA A 66 2.44 -4.86 -10.69
CA ALA A 66 2.50 -3.41 -10.63
C ALA A 66 3.78 -2.92 -9.93
N VAL A 67 4.18 -3.57 -8.84
CA VAL A 67 5.42 -3.27 -8.12
C VAL A 67 6.64 -3.52 -9.02
N ARG A 68 6.73 -4.70 -9.67
CA ARG A 68 7.86 -4.99 -10.58
C ARG A 68 7.97 -3.98 -11.71
N ASP A 69 6.85 -3.54 -12.24
CA ASP A 69 6.79 -2.54 -13.32
C ASP A 69 7.33 -1.18 -12.86
N LEU A 70 6.94 -0.73 -11.66
CA LEU A 70 7.44 0.51 -11.06
C LEU A 70 8.94 0.44 -10.76
N VAL A 71 9.39 -0.66 -10.16
CA VAL A 71 10.82 -0.90 -9.87
C VAL A 71 11.61 -0.98 -11.18
N GLY A 72 11.11 -1.68 -12.20
CA GLY A 72 11.72 -1.76 -13.53
C GLY A 72 11.85 -0.41 -14.24
N ARG A 73 11.01 0.55 -13.91
CA ARG A 73 11.09 1.95 -14.39
C ARG A 73 12.04 2.82 -13.56
N GLY A 74 12.66 2.25 -12.52
CA GLY A 74 13.65 2.94 -11.68
C GLY A 74 13.02 3.72 -10.51
N HIS A 75 11.81 3.38 -10.10
CA HIS A 75 11.18 3.95 -8.90
C HIS A 75 11.58 3.16 -7.65
N GLU A 76 11.76 3.85 -6.54
CA GLU A 76 11.85 3.25 -5.22
C GLU A 76 10.44 2.99 -4.72
N VAL A 77 10.07 1.72 -4.53
CA VAL A 77 8.71 1.34 -4.14
C VAL A 77 8.69 0.85 -2.70
N THR A 78 7.88 1.51 -1.88
CA THR A 78 7.59 1.09 -0.51
C THR A 78 6.13 0.71 -0.40
N VAL A 79 5.85 -0.49 0.09
CA VAL A 79 4.50 -0.98 0.35
C VAL A 79 4.28 -1.01 1.86
N LEU A 80 3.42 -0.15 2.37
CA LEU A 80 2.91 -0.19 3.73
C LEU A 80 1.63 -1.01 3.75
N SER A 81 1.69 -2.19 4.35
CA SER A 81 0.58 -3.12 4.36
C SER A 81 -0.03 -3.23 5.76
N PRO A 82 -1.19 -2.58 6.04
CA PRO A 82 -1.92 -2.83 7.27
C PRO A 82 -2.36 -4.29 7.36
N SER A 83 -2.13 -4.92 8.52
CA SER A 83 -2.51 -6.32 8.73
C SER A 83 -4.01 -6.45 8.96
N SER A 84 -4.78 -6.67 7.88
CA SER A 84 -6.23 -6.89 7.96
C SER A 84 -6.60 -7.99 8.95
N VAL A 85 -5.84 -9.09 8.96
CA VAL A 85 -6.07 -10.25 9.84
C VAL A 85 -5.93 -9.87 11.32
N ASP A 86 -4.90 -9.08 11.65
CA ASP A 86 -4.66 -8.65 13.04
C ASP A 86 -5.65 -7.55 13.45
N PHE A 87 -5.97 -6.62 12.55
CA PHE A 87 -7.00 -5.61 12.81
C PHE A 87 -8.38 -6.25 12.98
N GLU A 88 -8.74 -7.23 12.15
CA GLU A 88 -10.02 -7.93 12.27
C GLU A 88 -10.11 -8.73 13.58
N ARG A 89 -9.00 -9.32 14.02
CA ARG A 89 -8.94 -10.04 15.31
C ARG A 89 -9.27 -9.16 16.51
N LEU A 90 -9.04 -7.84 16.43
CA LEU A 90 -9.40 -6.91 17.50
C LEU A 90 -10.93 -6.73 17.65
N VAL A 91 -11.67 -6.90 16.55
CA VAL A 91 -13.12 -6.65 16.51
C VAL A 91 -13.95 -7.93 16.35
N SER A 92 -13.34 -9.01 15.91
CA SER A 92 -14.01 -10.28 15.62
C SER A 92 -13.32 -11.47 16.27
N ARG A 93 -14.11 -12.48 16.67
CA ARG A 93 -13.56 -13.76 17.14
C ARG A 93 -13.21 -14.64 15.96
N ILE A 94 -11.95 -14.60 15.53
CA ILE A 94 -11.42 -15.52 14.51
C ILE A 94 -10.98 -16.81 15.23
N PRO A 95 -11.42 -18.01 14.81
CA PRO A 95 -10.89 -19.26 15.33
C PRO A 95 -9.37 -19.35 15.14
N ARG A 96 -8.66 -19.91 16.13
CA ARG A 96 -7.20 -19.97 16.12
C ARG A 96 -6.62 -20.57 14.84
N MET A 97 -7.18 -21.70 14.38
CA MET A 97 -6.70 -22.37 13.16
C MET A 97 -6.87 -21.49 11.92
N SER A 98 -8.02 -20.83 11.80
CA SER A 98 -8.27 -19.90 10.67
C SER A 98 -7.31 -18.71 10.72
N TYR A 99 -7.02 -18.18 11.89
CA TYR A 99 -6.07 -17.10 12.07
C TYR A 99 -4.66 -17.50 11.62
N GLU A 100 -4.17 -18.68 12.00
CA GLU A 100 -2.85 -19.18 11.61
C GLU A 100 -2.74 -19.34 10.07
N VAL A 101 -3.78 -19.86 9.44
CA VAL A 101 -3.82 -19.99 7.98
C VAL A 101 -3.77 -18.62 7.30
N LEU A 102 -4.61 -17.68 7.73
CA LEU A 102 -4.63 -16.32 7.17
C LEU A 102 -3.29 -15.60 7.37
N LYS A 103 -2.61 -15.81 8.50
CA LYS A 103 -1.28 -15.26 8.76
C LYS A 103 -0.24 -15.83 7.80
N LEU A 104 -0.26 -17.13 7.53
CA LEU A 104 0.65 -17.76 6.57
C LEU A 104 0.41 -17.26 5.15
N GLU A 105 -0.84 -17.15 4.72
CA GLU A 105 -1.19 -16.60 3.41
C GLU A 105 -0.71 -15.14 3.27
N ARG A 106 -0.88 -14.34 4.33
CA ARG A 106 -0.39 -12.99 4.38
C ARG A 106 1.14 -12.93 4.24
N GLN A 107 1.87 -13.73 5.03
CA GLN A 107 3.33 -13.78 4.97
C GLN A 107 3.82 -14.15 3.56
N ASN A 108 3.19 -15.11 2.91
CA ASN A 108 3.51 -15.50 1.54
C ASN A 108 3.32 -14.34 0.56
N ARG A 109 2.23 -13.57 0.70
CA ARG A 109 1.99 -12.38 -0.13
C ARG A 109 3.06 -11.32 0.07
N LEU A 110 3.37 -10.99 1.33
CA LEU A 110 4.40 -9.97 1.65
C LEU A 110 5.78 -10.39 1.15
N THR A 111 6.13 -11.68 1.28
CA THR A 111 7.39 -12.23 0.74
C THR A 111 7.43 -12.10 -0.79
N THR A 112 6.32 -12.38 -1.47
CA THR A 112 6.23 -12.23 -2.93
C THR A 112 6.40 -10.77 -3.35
N LEU A 113 5.84 -9.82 -2.59
CA LEU A 113 6.00 -8.40 -2.85
C LEU A 113 7.45 -7.94 -2.63
N ALA A 114 8.08 -8.37 -1.55
CA ALA A 114 9.49 -8.08 -1.30
C ALA A 114 10.38 -8.65 -2.40
N GLY A 115 10.08 -9.86 -2.87
CA GLY A 115 10.75 -10.48 -4.03
C GLY A 115 10.52 -9.74 -5.35
N SER A 116 9.51 -8.87 -5.42
CA SER A 116 9.26 -8.00 -6.58
C SER A 116 10.10 -6.72 -6.57
N GLY A 117 10.94 -6.51 -5.54
CA GLY A 117 11.86 -5.38 -5.43
C GLY A 117 11.32 -4.21 -4.62
N ALA A 118 10.13 -4.33 -4.01
CA ALA A 118 9.63 -3.32 -3.07
C ALA A 118 10.21 -3.51 -1.67
N GLN A 119 10.34 -2.40 -0.95
CA GLN A 119 10.44 -2.44 0.49
C GLN A 119 9.03 -2.67 1.06
N VAL A 120 8.85 -3.71 1.86
CA VAL A 120 7.53 -4.06 2.41
C VAL A 120 7.54 -3.87 3.92
N ILE A 121 6.56 -3.13 4.41
CA ILE A 121 6.33 -2.89 5.83
C ILE A 121 5.02 -3.58 6.21
N ASP A 122 5.10 -4.59 7.07
CA ASP A 122 3.93 -5.22 7.68
C ASP A 122 3.50 -4.39 8.91
N TRP A 123 2.44 -3.61 8.77
CA TRP A 123 1.96 -2.74 9.83
C TRP A 123 0.91 -3.45 10.68
N MET A 124 1.30 -3.72 11.93
CA MET A 124 0.48 -4.35 12.94
C MET A 124 -0.33 -3.31 13.74
N PRO A 125 -1.51 -3.68 14.32
CA PRO A 125 -2.34 -2.75 15.09
C PRO A 125 -1.71 -2.22 16.38
N ASP A 126 -0.75 -2.95 16.95
CA ASP A 126 0.00 -2.58 18.16
C ASP A 126 1.26 -1.74 17.86
N MET A 127 1.56 -1.54 16.57
CA MET A 127 2.72 -0.77 16.11
C MET A 127 2.31 0.66 15.77
N ASP A 128 2.99 1.65 16.34
CA ASP A 128 2.83 3.03 15.92
C ASP A 128 3.26 3.20 14.45
N LEU A 129 2.51 4.01 13.70
CA LEU A 129 2.83 4.29 12.30
C LEU A 129 4.24 4.88 12.13
N SER A 130 4.66 5.74 13.07
CA SER A 130 6.02 6.30 13.05
C SER A 130 7.09 5.21 13.17
N GLN A 131 6.87 4.21 14.03
CA GLN A 131 7.78 3.06 14.17
C GLN A 131 7.79 2.19 12.91
N ALA A 132 6.61 1.98 12.28
CA ALA A 132 6.53 1.26 11.02
C ALA A 132 7.32 1.97 9.92
N LEU A 133 7.20 3.29 9.83
CA LEU A 133 7.91 4.09 8.83
C LEU A 133 9.42 4.18 9.07
N MET A 134 9.89 4.09 10.32
CA MET A 134 11.34 4.02 10.62
C MET A 134 12.01 2.75 10.07
N GLN A 135 11.25 1.72 9.72
CA GLN A 135 11.78 0.53 9.06
C GLN A 135 12.15 0.80 7.58
N VAL A 136 11.70 1.91 7.03
CA VAL A 136 12.07 2.34 5.67
C VAL A 136 13.54 2.77 5.71
N ARG A 137 14.39 1.98 5.05
CA ARG A 137 15.82 2.32 4.93
C ARG A 137 15.95 3.55 4.03
N GLY A 138 16.40 4.67 4.61
CA GLY A 138 16.85 5.81 3.81
C GLY A 138 16.16 7.15 4.03
N TYR A 139 15.43 7.34 5.13
CA TYR A 139 14.98 8.69 5.55
C TYR A 139 15.55 9.04 6.90
#